data_7ab1131061c5198ae4a48b50bbb6e3f1
#
_entry.id   7ab1131061c5198ae4a48b50bbb6e3f1
#
_cell.length_a   1.000
_cell.length_b   1.000
_cell.length_c   1.000
_cell.angle_alpha   90.00
_cell.angle_beta   90.00
_cell.angle_gamma   90.00
#
_symmetry.space_group_name_H-M   'P 1'
#
loop_
_entity.id
_entity.type
_entity.pdbx_description
1 polymer ?
#
loop_
_entity_poly.entity_id
_entity_poly.type
_entity_poly.pdbx_seq_one_letter_code
_entity_poly.pdbx_strand_id
1 'polypeptide(L)'
;MKTKYTVALSMLAGIGLGAVAVQGLHAQAKAPAYLVIEINKVNDAEGFKVITQRPRGGADVAKELGGHYIARTDKITALGGTAPERFIAYEFDSVEKAKAFNNTPYMKEVNAIRDTTTQARSFIVEGIPQ
;
A
#
# COMPACT_ATOMS: atom_id res chain seq x y z
N MET A 1 -29.17 10.82 -47.61
CA MET A 1 -29.20 10.47 -47.29
C MET A 1 -29.25 10.37 -46.42
N LYS A 2 -29.15 10.17 -46.17
CA LYS A 2 -29.35 9.82 -45.40
C LYS A 2 -28.88 8.77 -44.81
N THR A 3 -28.75 8.11 -44.94
CA THR A 3 -28.41 6.86 -44.49
C THR A 3 -27.04 6.82 -44.02
N LYS A 4 -26.24 7.56 -44.59
CA LYS A 4 -24.93 7.49 -44.21
C LYS A 4 -24.71 7.94 -42.84
N TYR A 5 -25.47 8.81 -42.38
CA TYR A 5 -25.24 9.19 -41.09
C TYR A 5 -25.68 8.22 -40.15
N THR A 6 -26.48 7.43 -40.43
CA THR A 6 -26.93 6.34 -39.63
C THR A 6 -25.81 5.39 -39.34
N VAL A 7 -25.02 5.14 -40.33
CA VAL A 7 -23.90 4.25 -40.12
C VAL A 7 -22.91 4.83 -39.17
N ALA A 8 -22.65 6.07 -39.31
CA ALA A 8 -21.70 6.70 -38.41
C ALA A 8 -22.16 6.63 -36.99
N LEU A 9 -23.44 6.78 -36.84
CA LEU A 9 -23.98 6.72 -35.54
C LEU A 9 -23.77 5.38 -34.91
N SER A 10 -23.94 4.33 -35.65
CA SER A 10 -23.73 3.00 -35.14
C SER A 10 -22.32 2.83 -34.70
N MET A 11 -21.38 3.33 -35.41
CA MET A 11 -20.00 3.19 -35.03
C MET A 11 -19.70 3.89 -33.74
N LEU A 12 -20.24 5.05 -33.56
CA LEU A 12 -20.03 5.76 -32.33
C LEU A 12 -20.56 5.02 -31.16
N ALA A 13 -21.70 4.43 -31.30
CA ALA A 13 -22.27 3.67 -30.23
C ALA A 13 -21.38 2.53 -29.82
N GLY A 14 -20.82 1.86 -30.80
CA GLY A 14 -19.93 0.77 -30.52
C GLY A 14 -18.71 1.20 -29.74
N ILE A 15 -18.13 2.31 -30.12
CA ILE A 15 -16.97 2.81 -29.43
C ILE A 15 -17.31 3.19 -28.02
N GLY A 16 -18.43 3.83 -27.82
CA GLY A 16 -18.83 4.23 -26.50
C GLY A 16 -19.01 3.05 -25.57
N LEU A 17 -19.60 2.00 -26.06
CA LEU A 17 -19.78 0.81 -25.24
C LEU A 17 -18.46 0.20 -24.84
N GLY A 18 -17.51 0.18 -25.74
CA GLY A 18 -16.21 -0.36 -25.42
C GLY A 18 -15.53 0.44 -24.34
N ALA A 19 -15.59 1.75 -24.42
CA ALA A 19 -14.97 2.59 -23.42
C ALA A 19 -15.60 2.38 -22.05
N VAL A 20 -16.89 2.30 -22.00
CA VAL A 20 -17.58 2.10 -20.73
C VAL A 20 -17.19 0.77 -20.12
N ALA A 21 -17.10 -0.27 -20.90
CA ALA A 21 -16.72 -1.57 -20.39
C ALA A 21 -15.33 -1.52 -19.77
N VAL A 22 -14.41 -0.87 -20.43
CA VAL A 22 -13.05 -0.79 -19.94
C VAL A 22 -13.01 -0.05 -18.60
N GLN A 23 -13.73 1.05 -18.52
CA GLN A 23 -13.76 1.80 -17.29
C GLN A 23 -14.39 1.01 -16.16
N GLY A 24 -15.42 0.27 -16.45
CA GLY A 24 -16.05 -0.56 -15.46
C GLY A 24 -15.12 -1.61 -14.91
N LEU A 25 -14.36 -2.22 -15.80
CA LEU A 25 -13.39 -3.21 -15.35
C LEU A 25 -12.32 -2.59 -14.48
N HIS A 26 -11.84 -1.42 -14.85
CA HIS A 26 -10.84 -0.75 -14.02
C HIS A 26 -11.38 -0.43 -12.65
N ALA A 27 -12.60 0.07 -12.57
CA ALA A 27 -13.19 0.42 -11.30
C ALA A 27 -13.39 -0.82 -10.45
N GLN A 28 -13.74 -1.93 -11.07
CA GLN A 28 -14.00 -3.15 -10.32
C GLN A 28 -12.73 -3.90 -9.96
N ALA A 29 -11.69 -3.72 -10.76
CA ALA A 29 -10.46 -4.47 -10.58
C ALA A 29 -9.46 -3.78 -9.68
N LYS A 30 -9.83 -2.64 -9.10
CA LYS A 30 -8.91 -1.91 -8.26
C LYS A 30 -8.62 -2.70 -7.00
N ALA A 31 -7.36 -3.02 -6.79
CA ALA A 31 -6.91 -3.76 -5.63
C ALA A 31 -6.12 -2.87 -4.71
N PRO A 32 -6.34 -2.96 -3.41
CA PRO A 32 -5.49 -2.26 -2.47
C PRO A 32 -4.13 -2.92 -2.41
N ALA A 33 -3.17 -2.23 -1.83
CA ALA A 33 -1.85 -2.79 -1.59
C ALA A 33 -1.49 -2.56 -0.14
N TYR A 34 -0.80 -3.52 0.44
CA TYR A 34 -0.39 -3.45 1.83
C TYR A 34 1.13 -3.43 1.90
N LEU A 35 1.66 -2.44 2.62
CA LEU A 35 3.08 -2.44 2.95
C LEU A 35 3.20 -3.06 4.33
N VAL A 36 3.87 -4.20 4.39
CA VAL A 36 3.99 -4.98 5.62
C VAL A 36 5.43 -4.92 6.09
N ILE A 37 5.62 -4.66 7.36
CA ILE A 37 6.93 -4.63 8.00
C ILE A 37 6.87 -5.52 9.23
N GLU A 38 7.68 -6.57 9.22
CA GLU A 38 7.78 -7.50 10.34
C GLU A 38 9.14 -7.31 10.99
N ILE A 39 9.14 -6.96 12.25
CA ILE A 39 10.37 -6.83 13.00
C ILE A 39 10.50 -8.07 13.86
N ASN A 40 11.41 -8.96 13.46
CA ASN A 40 11.57 -10.22 14.13
C ASN A 40 12.35 -10.09 15.43
N LYS A 41 13.28 -9.15 15.48
CA LYS A 41 14.08 -8.93 16.67
C LYS A 41 14.61 -7.51 16.68
N VAL A 42 14.59 -6.90 17.85
CA VAL A 42 15.21 -5.60 18.08
C VAL A 42 16.58 -5.85 18.68
N ASN A 43 17.63 -5.50 17.97
CA ASN A 43 19.02 -5.71 18.42
C ASN A 43 19.55 -4.53 19.24
N ASP A 44 19.08 -3.33 18.92
CA ASP A 44 19.49 -2.10 19.59
C ASP A 44 18.24 -1.33 19.97
N ALA A 45 17.77 -1.55 21.20
CA ALA A 45 16.53 -0.94 21.66
C ALA A 45 16.61 0.58 21.70
N GLU A 46 17.75 1.12 22.11
CA GLU A 46 17.89 2.57 22.22
C GLU A 46 17.85 3.23 20.84
N GLY A 47 18.58 2.67 19.90
CA GLY A 47 18.53 3.20 18.54
C GLY A 47 17.17 3.07 17.91
N PHE A 48 16.46 1.99 18.21
CA PHE A 48 15.14 1.77 17.65
C PHE A 48 14.09 2.74 18.23
N LYS A 49 14.31 3.24 19.44
CA LYS A 49 13.38 4.20 20.05
C LYS A 49 13.22 5.46 19.22
N VAL A 50 14.22 5.81 18.44
CA VAL A 50 14.12 6.98 17.57
C VAL A 50 12.91 6.87 16.65
N ILE A 51 12.58 5.65 16.23
CA ILE A 51 11.41 5.44 15.38
C ILE A 51 10.14 5.30 16.21
N THR A 52 10.18 4.48 17.26
CA THR A 52 8.97 4.11 17.97
C THR A 52 8.39 5.23 18.81
N GLN A 53 9.20 6.20 19.20
CA GLN A 53 8.74 7.33 20.00
C GLN A 53 8.19 8.48 19.16
N ARG A 54 8.18 8.37 17.85
CA ARG A 54 7.52 9.38 17.01
C ARG A 54 6.02 9.27 17.20
N PRO A 55 5.35 10.32 17.69
CA PRO A 55 3.94 10.20 18.11
C PRO A 55 3.00 9.68 17.05
N ARG A 56 3.18 10.11 15.81
CA ARG A 56 2.29 9.71 14.73
C ARG A 56 2.96 8.78 13.73
N GLY A 57 4.25 8.51 13.94
CA GLY A 57 4.99 7.67 13.02
C GLY A 57 4.89 8.20 11.60
N GLY A 58 4.58 7.31 10.67
CA GLY A 58 4.42 7.68 9.28
C GLY A 58 3.01 8.02 8.86
N ALA A 59 2.10 8.22 9.83
CA ALA A 59 0.69 8.40 9.51
C ALA A 59 0.42 9.58 8.57
N ASP A 60 1.04 10.73 8.83
CA ASP A 60 0.80 11.90 8.01
C ASP A 60 1.39 11.76 6.61
N VAL A 61 2.56 11.18 6.50
CA VAL A 61 3.20 10.95 5.20
C VAL A 61 2.40 9.95 4.39
N ALA A 62 1.92 8.89 5.04
CA ALA A 62 1.09 7.90 4.37
C ALA A 62 -0.20 8.53 3.87
N LYS A 63 -0.81 9.39 4.68
CA LYS A 63 -2.07 10.03 4.32
C LYS A 63 -1.94 10.86 3.06
N GLU A 64 -0.82 11.54 2.88
CA GLU A 64 -0.57 12.34 1.68
C GLU A 64 -0.57 11.49 0.42
N LEU A 65 -0.28 10.22 0.56
CA LEU A 65 -0.25 9.28 -0.57
C LEU A 65 -1.49 8.37 -0.57
N GLY A 66 -2.50 8.73 0.19
CA GLY A 66 -3.74 7.98 0.22
C GLY A 66 -3.68 6.71 1.06
N GLY A 67 -2.73 6.62 1.96
CA GLY A 67 -2.56 5.43 2.79
C GLY A 67 -2.83 5.68 4.26
N HIS A 68 -2.92 4.60 5.00
CA HIS A 68 -3.12 4.66 6.44
C HIS A 68 -2.63 3.38 7.09
N TYR A 69 -2.35 3.46 8.39
CA TYR A 69 -2.00 2.26 9.16
C TYR A 69 -3.22 1.34 9.27
N ILE A 70 -2.98 0.05 9.17
CA ILE A 70 -3.97 -0.94 9.55
C ILE A 70 -3.50 -1.74 10.77
N ALA A 71 -2.20 -1.72 11.06
CA ALA A 71 -1.66 -2.30 12.28
C ALA A 71 -0.33 -1.62 12.60
N ARG A 72 -0.07 -1.41 13.87
CA ARG A 72 1.20 -0.90 14.37
C ARG A 72 1.27 -1.31 15.83
N THR A 73 1.83 -2.49 16.09
CA THR A 73 1.63 -3.11 17.40
C THR A 73 2.73 -4.11 17.72
N ASP A 74 2.93 -4.34 19.01
CA ASP A 74 3.72 -5.46 19.49
C ASP A 74 2.83 -6.54 20.13
N LYS A 75 1.51 -6.36 20.05
CA LYS A 75 0.57 -7.32 20.63
C LYS A 75 0.18 -8.32 19.55
N ILE A 76 0.92 -9.39 19.50
CA ILE A 76 0.81 -10.38 18.43
C ILE A 76 0.57 -11.75 19.05
N THR A 77 -0.43 -12.47 18.55
CA THR A 77 -0.75 -13.80 19.04
C THR A 77 -0.27 -14.80 18.00
N ALA A 78 0.70 -15.63 18.35
CA ALA A 78 1.19 -16.66 17.45
C ALA A 78 0.24 -17.84 17.47
N LEU A 79 -0.08 -18.34 16.31
CA LEU A 79 -0.88 -19.55 16.16
C LEU A 79 -0.02 -20.72 15.70
N GLY A 80 1.09 -20.43 15.07
CA GLY A 80 2.05 -21.45 14.64
C GLY A 80 3.37 -20.75 14.37
N GLY A 81 4.46 -21.36 14.79
CA GLY A 81 5.78 -20.78 14.61
C GLY A 81 6.02 -19.62 15.56
N THR A 82 7.04 -18.84 15.24
CA THR A 82 7.45 -17.71 16.08
C THR A 82 6.88 -16.43 15.48
N ALA A 83 6.15 -15.69 16.31
CA ALA A 83 5.63 -14.39 15.87
C ALA A 83 6.74 -13.35 15.86
N PRO A 84 6.65 -12.33 15.01
CA PRO A 84 7.59 -11.22 15.09
C PRO A 84 7.37 -10.45 16.39
N GLU A 85 8.38 -9.70 16.80
CA GLU A 85 8.27 -8.88 18.00
C GLU A 85 7.36 -7.67 17.77
N ARG A 86 7.31 -7.20 16.52
CA ARG A 86 6.49 -6.04 16.20
C ARG A 86 6.01 -6.15 14.76
N PHE A 87 4.82 -5.65 14.51
CA PHE A 87 4.20 -5.75 13.20
C PHE A 87 3.63 -4.40 12.81
N ILE A 88 3.93 -3.96 11.60
CA ILE A 88 3.41 -2.71 11.06
C ILE A 88 2.84 -3.02 9.68
N ALA A 89 1.66 -2.49 9.41
CA ALA A 89 1.08 -2.61 8.08
C ALA A 89 0.35 -1.33 7.73
N TYR A 90 0.49 -0.93 6.47
CA TYR A 90 -0.22 0.20 5.89
C TYR A 90 -1.04 -0.31 4.74
N GLU A 91 -2.13 0.36 4.46
CA GLU A 91 -2.91 0.12 3.26
C GLU A 91 -2.83 1.33 2.34
N PHE A 92 -2.68 1.07 1.04
CA PHE A 92 -2.67 2.09 -0.01
C PHE A 92 -3.61 1.65 -1.12
N ASP A 93 -4.00 2.59 -1.97
CA ASP A 93 -4.90 2.29 -3.09
C ASP A 93 -4.24 1.43 -4.16
N SER A 94 -2.91 1.41 -4.23
CA SER A 94 -2.19 0.69 -5.27
C SER A 94 -0.78 0.36 -4.83
N VAL A 95 -0.18 -0.59 -5.53
CA VAL A 95 1.22 -0.95 -5.32
C VAL A 95 2.12 0.26 -5.58
N GLU A 96 1.79 1.05 -6.61
CA GLU A 96 2.59 2.23 -6.94
C GLU A 96 2.61 3.24 -5.81
N LYS A 97 1.48 3.45 -5.17
CA LYS A 97 1.44 4.38 -4.05
C LYS A 97 2.19 3.85 -2.84
N ALA A 98 2.11 2.56 -2.60
CA ALA A 98 2.89 1.95 -1.52
C ALA A 98 4.39 2.10 -1.77
N LYS A 99 4.82 1.89 -3.01
CA LYS A 99 6.23 2.10 -3.38
C LYS A 99 6.63 3.55 -3.20
N ALA A 100 5.77 4.47 -3.62
CA ALA A 100 6.06 5.90 -3.47
C ALA A 100 6.23 6.26 -2.01
N PHE A 101 5.39 5.73 -1.13
CA PHE A 101 5.51 5.97 0.29
C PHE A 101 6.86 5.45 0.81
N ASN A 102 7.23 4.26 0.43
CA ASN A 102 8.49 3.67 0.87
C ASN A 102 9.70 4.45 0.39
N ASN A 103 9.55 5.21 -0.70
CA ASN A 103 10.63 6.01 -1.26
C ASN A 103 10.66 7.45 -0.75
N THR A 104 9.76 7.82 0.16
CA THR A 104 9.78 9.17 0.72
C THR A 104 11.02 9.36 1.60
N PRO A 105 11.47 10.60 1.76
CA PRO A 105 12.60 10.87 2.67
C PRO A 105 12.34 10.36 4.08
N TYR A 106 11.11 10.48 4.56
CA TYR A 106 10.73 9.96 5.87
C TYR A 106 11.00 8.47 5.97
N MET A 107 10.51 7.69 5.00
CA MET A 107 10.67 6.24 5.06
C MET A 107 12.11 5.80 4.79
N LYS A 108 12.85 6.55 4.00
CA LYS A 108 14.26 6.23 3.81
C LYS A 108 15.03 6.35 5.12
N GLU A 109 14.73 7.38 5.89
CA GLU A 109 15.34 7.55 7.20
C GLU A 109 14.92 6.43 8.15
N VAL A 110 13.64 6.15 8.21
CA VAL A 110 13.11 5.10 9.08
C VAL A 110 13.68 3.74 8.70
N ASN A 111 13.74 3.44 7.41
CA ASN A 111 14.30 2.17 6.95
C ASN A 111 15.76 2.03 7.32
N ALA A 112 16.54 3.10 7.19
CA ALA A 112 17.95 3.06 7.55
C ALA A 112 18.15 2.77 9.03
N ILE A 113 17.37 3.41 9.89
CA ILE A 113 17.44 3.17 11.34
C ILE A 113 17.02 1.74 11.64
N ARG A 114 15.94 1.28 11.04
CA ARG A 114 15.45 -0.06 11.29
C ARG A 114 16.45 -1.12 10.86
N ASP A 115 17.11 -0.91 9.73
CA ASP A 115 18.07 -1.87 9.20
C ASP A 115 19.27 -2.04 10.11
N THR A 116 19.66 -1.01 10.84
CA THR A 116 20.81 -1.07 11.73
C THR A 116 20.47 -1.48 13.16
N THR A 117 19.20 -1.41 13.53
CA THR A 117 18.79 -1.66 14.92
C THR A 117 17.95 -2.92 15.09
N THR A 118 17.50 -3.53 13.99
CA THR A 118 16.59 -4.68 14.06
C THR A 118 16.94 -5.71 13.01
N GLN A 119 16.36 -6.89 13.19
CA GLN A 119 16.25 -7.90 12.14
C GLN A 119 14.80 -7.82 11.66
N ALA A 120 14.60 -7.27 10.47
CA ALA A 120 13.27 -7.02 9.96
C ALA A 120 13.21 -7.35 8.49
N ARG A 121 11.98 -7.53 8.01
CA ARG A 121 11.73 -7.65 6.58
C ARG A 121 10.51 -6.82 6.24
N SER A 122 10.45 -6.34 5.02
CA SER A 122 9.32 -5.57 4.54
C SER A 122 9.02 -5.95 3.11
N PHE A 123 7.75 -5.87 2.76
CA PHE A 123 7.30 -6.23 1.42
C PHE A 123 5.95 -5.59 1.17
N ILE A 124 5.57 -5.56 -0.11
CA ILE A 124 4.27 -5.06 -0.51
C ILE A 124 3.47 -6.25 -1.03
N VAL A 125 2.24 -6.36 -0.55
CA VAL A 125 1.33 -7.43 -0.95
C VAL A 125 0.13 -6.79 -1.62
N GLU A 126 -0.22 -7.29 -2.79
CA GLU A 126 -1.43 -6.82 -3.46
C GLU A 126 -2.63 -7.51 -2.85
N GLY A 127 -3.65 -6.74 -2.51
CA GLY A 127 -4.85 -7.27 -1.91
C GLY A 127 -5.86 -7.74 -2.93
N ILE A 128 -7.01 -8.12 -2.44
CA ILE A 128 -8.10 -8.59 -3.28
C ILE A 128 -8.83 -7.38 -3.84
N PRO A 129 -9.10 -7.33 -5.14
CA PRO A 129 -9.88 -6.23 -5.72
C PRO A 129 -11.24 -6.12 -5.05
N GLN A 130 -11.65 -4.88 -4.78
CA GLN A 130 -12.92 -4.60 -4.08
C GLN A 130 -14.03 -4.23 -5.04
#